data_4712cf8a0fb0eb21bdb055d6440d8d16
#
_entry.id   4712cf8a0fb0eb21bdb055d6440d8d16
#
_cell.length_a   1.000
_cell.length_b   1.000
_cell.length_c   1.000
_cell.angle_alpha   90.00
_cell.angle_beta   90.00
_cell.angle_gamma   90.00
#
_symmetry.space_group_name_H-M   'P 1'
#
loop_
_entity.id
_entity.type
_entity.pdbx_description
1 polymer ?
#
loop_
_entity_poly.entity_id
_entity_poly.type
_entity_poly.pdbx_seq_one_letter_code
_entity_poly.pdbx_strand_id
1 'polypeptide(L)'
;MTLSDFQPVLGRPNIRPPHFASKVSYNASPQTSDECTRIALSFSTAKRKEPTDMIQLKENAGISMGILTAMAVIAGFTVANCYYNQPLLELIRADLHVSEAQANLITVITQIGYALGLFFIIPMGDLYSRRRIIMVNMLVAALMAVVIATAGHIAVVWGASLIIGACSVVPQIFIPIAGQFSEPANKSRNIGIVLSGLLTGILASRVVSGYVGNWLGWRPMFFIAAVLMVVCMGVTLMVLPDMKRNFEGRYAALMKSLWQIVCGHPRIRLNAARAGFAFGSMLAIWSCMAFHLAQPPFCAGSDKVGMLGLCGVAGAIAASRIGKYVHRFGVHRFSLCGGCLQILAWMVAYVFRDSYVGLISAVVIVDVGTQCLQLSNQSACIQELPQASNRANTLFMTTYFIGGSLGTFCAGIAWERGAWPAVCLVGVVFAAVSLALTLIDGWRRRA
;
A
#
# COMPACT_ATOMS: atom_id res chain seq x y z
N MET A 1 -21.72 27.91 44.22
CA MET A 1 -23.01 28.13 43.56
C MET A 1 -23.23 26.92 42.68
N THR A 2 -23.65 25.85 43.22
CA THR A 2 -24.89 25.05 43.38
C THR A 2 -25.68 24.99 42.09
N LEU A 3 -25.58 23.86 41.45
CA LEU A 3 -26.57 22.82 41.09
C LEU A 3 -28.06 23.30 41.05
N SER A 4 -28.72 22.73 40.08
CA SER A 4 -30.16 22.46 39.93
C SER A 4 -30.95 23.41 39.03
N ASP A 5 -31.75 22.69 38.29
CA ASP A 5 -33.00 23.03 37.60
C ASP A 5 -32.90 23.08 36.06
N PHE A 6 -33.28 21.95 35.48
CA PHE A 6 -34.42 21.88 34.55
C PHE A 6 -34.70 20.41 34.17
N GLN A 7 -35.80 19.88 34.69
CA GLN A 7 -36.48 18.66 34.26
C GLN A 7 -37.76 19.00 33.48
N PRO A 8 -38.50 18.03 32.95
CA PRO A 8 -38.79 17.87 31.53
C PRO A 8 -40.27 18.18 31.20
N VAL A 9 -40.58 18.33 29.91
CA VAL A 9 -41.99 18.37 29.45
C VAL A 9 -42.25 17.17 28.53
N LEU A 10 -43.14 16.34 29.03
CA LEU A 10 -43.83 15.23 28.37
C LEU A 10 -44.79 15.71 27.28
N GLY A 11 -44.90 15.00 26.19
CA GLY A 11 -45.97 15.13 25.23
C GLY A 11 -45.97 14.00 24.20
N ARG A 12 -46.68 12.89 24.54
CA ARG A 12 -47.11 11.89 23.53
C ARG A 12 -48.49 12.27 23.02
N PRO A 13 -48.85 12.05 21.77
CA PRO A 13 -50.20 11.70 21.39
C PRO A 13 -50.33 10.28 20.86
N ASN A 14 -51.27 9.57 21.49
CA ASN A 14 -51.92 8.33 21.05
C ASN A 14 -52.71 8.56 19.76
N ILE A 15 -52.54 7.68 18.76
CA ILE A 15 -53.57 7.53 17.71
C ILE A 15 -53.81 6.01 17.53
N ARG A 16 -55.05 5.61 17.86
CA ARG A 16 -55.63 4.27 17.61
C ARG A 16 -56.14 4.21 16.16
N PRO A 17 -56.12 3.03 15.50
CA PRO A 17 -56.76 2.84 14.20
C PRO A 17 -58.25 2.50 14.33
N PRO A 18 -59.10 2.82 13.33
CA PRO A 18 -60.50 2.52 13.36
C PRO A 18 -60.82 1.09 12.86
N HIS A 19 -61.72 0.47 13.56
CA HIS A 19 -62.42 -0.77 13.16
C HIS A 19 -63.42 -0.49 12.02
N PHE A 20 -63.39 -1.33 10.97
CA PHE A 20 -64.59 -1.53 10.16
C PHE A 20 -64.74 -3.05 9.94
N ALA A 21 -65.83 -3.55 10.52
CA ALA A 21 -66.38 -4.90 10.25
C ALA A 21 -67.54 -4.77 9.28
N SER A 22 -67.57 -5.58 8.23
CA SER A 22 -68.82 -5.94 7.58
C SER A 22 -68.72 -7.39 7.06
N LYS A 23 -69.59 -8.21 7.59
CA LYS A 23 -69.87 -9.61 7.22
C LYS A 23 -70.52 -9.66 5.82
N VAL A 24 -69.99 -10.53 4.98
CA VAL A 24 -70.83 -11.17 3.93
C VAL A 24 -70.52 -12.67 3.95
N SER A 25 -71.54 -13.44 4.28
CA SER A 25 -71.61 -14.88 4.30
C SER A 25 -71.98 -15.38 2.89
N TYR A 26 -71.20 -16.33 2.35
CA TYR A 26 -71.67 -17.20 1.26
C TYR A 26 -71.23 -18.66 1.52
N ASN A 27 -72.24 -19.51 1.72
CA ASN A 27 -72.11 -20.97 1.76
C ASN A 27 -71.92 -21.53 0.35
N ALA A 28 -70.94 -22.34 0.12
CA ALA A 28 -70.92 -23.39 -0.90
C ALA A 28 -69.99 -24.51 -0.46
N SER A 29 -70.52 -25.72 -0.44
CA SER A 29 -69.95 -26.97 0.06
C SER A 29 -68.87 -27.60 -0.83
N PRO A 30 -68.11 -28.58 -0.35
CA PRO A 30 -66.73 -28.87 -0.74
C PRO A 30 -66.63 -30.11 -1.66
N GLN A 31 -65.39 -30.34 -2.07
CA GLN A 31 -64.85 -31.47 -2.81
C GLN A 31 -64.67 -31.24 -4.33
N THR A 32 -63.56 -30.67 -4.71
CA THR A 32 -62.76 -30.98 -5.91
C THR A 32 -61.63 -30.04 -6.20
N SER A 33 -61.23 -29.16 -5.26
CA SER A 33 -60.16 -28.16 -5.53
C SER A 33 -58.86 -28.38 -4.72
N ASP A 34 -58.79 -29.42 -3.87
CA ASP A 34 -57.65 -29.57 -2.95
C ASP A 34 -56.40 -30.26 -3.58
N GLU A 35 -56.53 -31.00 -4.63
CA GLU A 35 -55.34 -31.65 -5.28
C GLU A 35 -54.60 -30.69 -6.22
N CYS A 36 -55.30 -29.84 -6.97
CA CYS A 36 -54.64 -28.87 -7.81
C CYS A 36 -53.93 -27.75 -7.02
N THR A 37 -54.50 -27.39 -5.86
CA THR A 37 -53.90 -26.35 -5.00
C THR A 37 -52.69 -26.91 -4.24
N ARG A 38 -52.68 -28.18 -3.87
CA ARG A 38 -51.52 -28.86 -3.27
C ARG A 38 -50.35 -29.03 -4.24
N ILE A 39 -50.60 -29.31 -5.51
CA ILE A 39 -49.58 -29.42 -6.55
C ILE A 39 -49.01 -28.02 -6.88
N ALA A 40 -49.83 -26.99 -6.96
CA ALA A 40 -49.37 -25.59 -7.17
C ALA A 40 -48.59 -25.06 -5.97
N LEU A 41 -48.95 -25.40 -4.73
CA LEU A 41 -48.20 -25.02 -3.52
C LEU A 41 -46.90 -25.82 -3.36
N SER A 42 -46.82 -27.08 -3.85
CA SER A 42 -45.56 -27.83 -3.83
C SER A 42 -44.53 -27.34 -4.84
N PHE A 43 -44.95 -26.71 -5.93
CA PHE A 43 -44.05 -26.02 -6.87
C PHE A 43 -43.67 -24.60 -6.42
N SER A 44 -44.46 -23.97 -5.57
CA SER A 44 -44.18 -22.64 -5.01
C SER A 44 -43.25 -22.70 -3.79
N THR A 45 -43.07 -23.85 -3.15
CA THR A 45 -42.12 -24.07 -2.05
C THR A 45 -40.83 -24.77 -2.44
N ALA A 46 -40.57 -24.94 -3.76
CA ALA A 46 -39.20 -25.11 -4.20
C ALA A 46 -38.45 -23.84 -3.79
N LYS A 47 -37.90 -23.86 -2.56
CA LYS A 47 -36.92 -22.83 -2.10
C LYS A 47 -36.00 -22.57 -3.27
N ARG A 48 -36.19 -21.41 -3.92
CA ARG A 48 -35.10 -20.80 -4.64
C ARG A 48 -33.93 -20.86 -3.66
N LYS A 49 -32.99 -21.75 -3.88
CA LYS A 49 -31.69 -21.67 -3.20
C LYS A 49 -31.24 -20.24 -3.44
N GLU A 50 -31.33 -19.39 -2.42
CA GLU A 50 -30.66 -18.13 -2.45
C GLU A 50 -29.22 -18.41 -2.85
N PRO A 51 -28.66 -17.61 -3.77
CA PRO A 51 -27.29 -17.84 -4.20
C PRO A 51 -26.45 -17.83 -2.93
N THR A 52 -25.83 -18.98 -2.64
CA THR A 52 -24.85 -19.28 -1.60
C THR A 52 -24.67 -18.13 -0.62
N ASP A 53 -24.92 -18.33 0.67
CA ASP A 53 -24.67 -17.39 1.77
C ASP A 53 -23.30 -16.74 1.55
N MET A 54 -23.28 -15.61 0.84
CA MET A 54 -22.07 -14.83 0.66
C MET A 54 -21.75 -14.29 2.05
N ILE A 55 -20.62 -14.71 2.60
CA ILE A 55 -20.09 -14.25 3.88
C ILE A 55 -20.12 -12.72 3.85
N GLN A 56 -21.09 -12.09 4.52
CA GLN A 56 -21.11 -10.65 4.66
C GLN A 56 -20.19 -10.25 5.81
N LEU A 57 -19.15 -9.50 5.51
CA LEU A 57 -18.32 -8.88 6.55
C LEU A 57 -19.17 -7.81 7.27
N LYS A 58 -19.38 -7.99 8.58
CA LYS A 58 -20.03 -7.00 9.45
C LYS A 58 -18.94 -6.21 10.19
N GLU A 59 -19.14 -4.90 10.36
CA GLU A 59 -18.21 -4.06 11.10
C GLU A 59 -18.01 -4.56 12.53
N ASN A 60 -16.77 -4.61 12.98
CA ASN A 60 -16.34 -5.07 14.31
C ASN A 60 -16.78 -6.51 14.68
N ALA A 61 -17.23 -7.32 13.74
CA ALA A 61 -17.74 -8.67 14.01
C ALA A 61 -16.65 -9.75 13.91
N GLY A 62 -15.46 -9.40 13.42
CA GLY A 62 -14.35 -10.32 13.19
C GLY A 62 -14.16 -10.69 11.72
N ILE A 63 -12.92 -10.98 11.35
CA ILE A 63 -12.53 -11.49 10.04
C ILE A 63 -11.97 -12.89 10.24
N SER A 64 -12.40 -13.86 9.42
CA SER A 64 -11.86 -15.22 9.48
C SER A 64 -10.36 -15.20 9.13
N MET A 65 -9.59 -16.09 9.76
CA MET A 65 -8.15 -16.17 9.51
C MET A 65 -7.84 -16.51 8.05
N GLY A 66 -8.68 -17.29 7.38
CA GLY A 66 -8.53 -17.60 5.95
C GLY A 66 -8.61 -16.36 5.06
N ILE A 67 -9.60 -15.49 5.29
CA ILE A 67 -9.74 -14.20 4.57
C ILE A 67 -8.53 -13.32 4.85
N LEU A 68 -8.11 -13.22 6.10
CA LEU A 68 -6.99 -12.39 6.52
C LEU A 68 -5.65 -12.84 5.90
N THR A 69 -5.40 -14.16 5.88
CA THR A 69 -4.22 -14.74 5.24
C THR A 69 -4.25 -14.52 3.73
N ALA A 70 -5.40 -14.72 3.08
CA ALA A 70 -5.55 -14.42 1.65
C ALA A 70 -5.24 -12.94 1.35
N MET A 71 -5.78 -12.00 2.15
CA MET A 71 -5.48 -10.57 2.02
C MET A 71 -3.99 -10.28 2.18
N ALA A 72 -3.32 -10.92 3.14
CA ALA A 72 -1.88 -10.76 3.37
C ALA A 72 -1.04 -11.27 2.19
N VAL A 73 -1.37 -12.44 1.65
CA VAL A 73 -0.68 -13.04 0.49
C VAL A 73 -0.90 -12.19 -0.77
N ILE A 74 -2.14 -11.79 -1.02
CA ILE A 74 -2.48 -10.93 -2.17
C ILE A 74 -1.81 -9.56 -2.04
N ALA A 75 -1.76 -8.99 -0.83
CA ALA A 75 -1.03 -7.75 -0.57
C ALA A 75 0.45 -7.87 -0.94
N GLY A 76 1.07 -8.99 -0.59
CA GLY A 76 2.46 -9.28 -0.94
C GLY A 76 2.68 -9.35 -2.45
N PHE A 77 1.87 -10.13 -3.18
CA PHE A 77 2.03 -10.28 -4.63
C PHE A 77 1.70 -9.00 -5.41
N THR A 78 0.72 -8.21 -4.97
CA THR A 78 0.37 -6.97 -5.67
C THR A 78 1.43 -5.87 -5.48
N VAL A 79 1.98 -5.70 -4.27
CA VAL A 79 3.06 -4.72 -4.06
C VAL A 79 4.36 -5.13 -4.72
N ALA A 80 4.60 -6.43 -4.90
CA ALA A 80 5.78 -6.98 -5.54
C ALA A 80 6.01 -6.42 -6.95
N ASN A 81 4.94 -6.09 -7.68
CA ASN A 81 5.02 -5.49 -9.02
C ASN A 81 5.81 -4.17 -9.05
N CYS A 82 5.87 -3.44 -7.94
CA CYS A 82 6.66 -2.21 -7.85
C CYS A 82 8.16 -2.47 -7.66
N TYR A 83 8.55 -3.70 -7.33
CA TYR A 83 9.92 -4.01 -6.91
C TYR A 83 10.61 -5.07 -7.76
N TYR A 84 9.88 -5.81 -8.62
CA TYR A 84 10.47 -6.80 -9.52
C TYR A 84 11.52 -6.21 -10.46
N ASN A 85 11.36 -4.96 -10.88
CA ASN A 85 12.26 -4.30 -11.81
C ASN A 85 13.65 -4.03 -11.23
N GLN A 86 13.77 -3.79 -9.91
CA GLN A 86 15.02 -3.30 -9.30
C GLN A 86 16.24 -4.20 -9.55
N PRO A 87 16.21 -5.54 -9.32
CA PRO A 87 17.34 -6.39 -9.64
C PRO A 87 17.54 -6.62 -11.14
N LEU A 88 16.52 -6.32 -11.96
CA LEU A 88 16.49 -6.59 -13.38
C LEU A 88 16.96 -5.40 -14.24
N LEU A 89 17.21 -4.24 -13.65
CA LEU A 89 17.50 -2.99 -14.38
C LEU A 89 18.68 -3.14 -15.33
N GLU A 90 19.76 -3.82 -14.90
CA GLU A 90 20.93 -4.05 -15.75
C GLU A 90 20.63 -4.99 -16.91
N LEU A 91 19.85 -6.05 -16.69
CA LEU A 91 19.42 -6.96 -17.74
C LEU A 91 18.51 -6.26 -18.77
N ILE A 92 17.60 -5.40 -18.31
CA ILE A 92 16.72 -4.61 -19.19
C ILE A 92 17.54 -3.60 -19.99
N ARG A 93 18.51 -2.93 -19.35
CA ARG A 93 19.43 -2.00 -19.98
C ARG A 93 20.19 -2.66 -21.13
N ALA A 94 20.78 -3.82 -20.85
CA ALA A 94 21.59 -4.55 -21.83
C ALA A 94 20.76 -5.07 -23.00
N ASP A 95 19.55 -5.59 -22.75
CA ASP A 95 18.68 -6.18 -23.78
C ASP A 95 18.00 -5.12 -24.67
N LEU A 96 17.61 -3.98 -24.11
CA LEU A 96 16.98 -2.89 -24.85
C LEU A 96 17.99 -1.85 -25.37
N HIS A 97 19.29 -2.02 -25.12
CA HIS A 97 20.38 -1.13 -25.55
C HIS A 97 20.16 0.34 -25.14
N VAL A 98 19.77 0.57 -23.88
CA VAL A 98 19.48 1.90 -23.34
C VAL A 98 20.50 2.32 -22.30
N SER A 99 20.53 3.62 -21.92
CA SER A 99 21.40 4.10 -20.85
C SER A 99 20.91 3.64 -19.46
N GLU A 100 21.81 3.68 -18.47
CA GLU A 100 21.49 3.31 -17.09
C GLU A 100 20.42 4.25 -16.50
N ALA A 101 20.46 5.56 -16.81
CA ALA A 101 19.39 6.49 -16.41
C ALA A 101 18.05 6.16 -17.06
N GLN A 102 18.03 5.76 -18.33
CA GLN A 102 16.81 5.34 -19.01
C GLN A 102 16.22 4.06 -18.39
N ALA A 103 17.06 3.09 -18.04
CA ALA A 103 16.62 1.89 -17.32
C ALA A 103 16.12 2.24 -15.92
N ASN A 104 16.82 3.12 -15.18
CA ASN A 104 16.43 3.57 -13.85
C ASN A 104 15.07 4.29 -13.84
N LEU A 105 14.70 4.99 -14.93
CA LEU A 105 13.39 5.62 -15.09
C LEU A 105 12.23 4.62 -14.97
N ILE A 106 12.43 3.33 -15.21
CA ILE A 106 11.40 2.30 -14.97
C ILE A 106 10.97 2.34 -13.51
N THR A 107 11.94 2.35 -12.58
CA THR A 107 11.66 2.40 -11.14
C THR A 107 11.02 3.73 -10.76
N VAL A 108 11.53 4.86 -11.26
CA VAL A 108 10.96 6.19 -11.03
C VAL A 108 9.50 6.25 -11.42
N ILE A 109 9.21 5.84 -12.66
CA ILE A 109 7.86 5.89 -13.24
C ILE A 109 6.91 4.94 -12.51
N THR A 110 7.37 3.75 -12.12
CA THR A 110 6.59 2.81 -11.30
C THR A 110 6.21 3.43 -9.96
N GLN A 111 7.13 4.13 -9.29
CA GLN A 111 6.89 4.81 -8.02
C GLN A 111 5.94 6.00 -8.18
N ILE A 112 6.08 6.78 -9.26
CA ILE A 112 5.12 7.84 -9.60
C ILE A 112 3.72 7.24 -9.84
N GLY A 113 3.65 6.14 -10.60
CA GLY A 113 2.40 5.40 -10.79
C GLY A 113 1.76 5.01 -9.47
N TYR A 114 2.54 4.43 -8.56
CA TYR A 114 2.04 4.05 -7.24
C TYR A 114 1.54 5.26 -6.43
N ALA A 115 2.26 6.39 -6.46
CA ALA A 115 1.81 7.64 -5.83
C ALA A 115 0.48 8.16 -6.42
N LEU A 116 0.33 8.10 -7.74
CA LEU A 116 -0.92 8.44 -8.42
C LEU A 116 -2.05 7.48 -8.04
N GLY A 117 -1.77 6.19 -7.96
CA GLY A 117 -2.73 5.19 -7.48
C GLY A 117 -3.18 5.45 -6.05
N LEU A 118 -2.27 5.79 -5.15
CA LEU A 118 -2.59 6.20 -3.77
C LEU A 118 -3.50 7.42 -3.74
N PHE A 119 -3.20 8.42 -4.56
CA PHE A 119 -3.94 9.67 -4.55
C PHE A 119 -5.32 9.56 -5.21
N PHE A 120 -5.43 8.84 -6.33
CA PHE A 120 -6.65 8.76 -7.13
C PHE A 120 -7.47 7.48 -6.89
N ILE A 121 -6.83 6.30 -6.74
CA ILE A 121 -7.56 5.02 -6.65
C ILE A 121 -8.01 4.73 -5.21
N ILE A 122 -7.16 4.96 -4.20
CA ILE A 122 -7.52 4.64 -2.81
C ILE A 122 -8.79 5.36 -2.35
N PRO A 123 -8.98 6.67 -2.61
CA PRO A 123 -10.21 7.35 -2.23
C PRO A 123 -11.47 6.80 -2.95
N MET A 124 -11.33 6.23 -4.14
CA MET A 124 -12.45 5.58 -4.83
C MET A 124 -13.03 4.39 -4.03
N GLY A 125 -12.22 3.76 -3.16
CA GLY A 125 -12.66 2.68 -2.27
C GLY A 125 -13.72 3.08 -1.24
N ASP A 126 -13.92 4.36 -0.99
CA ASP A 126 -15.00 4.86 -0.17
C ASP A 126 -16.31 5.03 -0.96
N LEU A 127 -16.24 5.23 -2.28
CA LEU A 127 -17.38 5.50 -3.18
C LEU A 127 -17.87 4.26 -3.92
N TYR A 128 -16.97 3.36 -4.28
CA TYR A 128 -17.26 2.17 -5.07
C TYR A 128 -16.97 0.90 -4.26
N SER A 129 -17.48 -0.25 -4.74
CA SER A 129 -17.16 -1.55 -4.16
C SER A 129 -15.65 -1.79 -4.16
N ARG A 130 -15.08 -1.95 -2.97
CA ARG A 130 -13.63 -2.21 -2.79
C ARG A 130 -13.20 -3.48 -3.53
N ARG A 131 -14.05 -4.53 -3.51
CA ARG A 131 -13.80 -5.77 -4.26
C ARG A 131 -13.66 -5.51 -5.74
N ARG A 132 -14.55 -4.70 -6.34
CA ARG A 132 -14.50 -4.36 -7.77
C ARG A 132 -13.23 -3.57 -8.12
N ILE A 133 -12.85 -2.59 -7.29
CA ILE A 133 -11.60 -1.83 -7.48
C ILE A 133 -10.39 -2.75 -7.45
N ILE A 134 -10.30 -3.64 -6.47
CA ILE A 134 -9.21 -4.61 -6.34
C ILE A 134 -9.09 -5.47 -7.59
N MET A 135 -10.21 -6.00 -8.07
CA MET A 135 -10.23 -6.86 -9.26
C MET A 135 -9.81 -6.14 -10.54
N VAL A 136 -10.31 -4.91 -10.75
CA VAL A 136 -9.92 -4.09 -11.90
C VAL A 136 -8.43 -3.78 -11.86
N ASN A 137 -7.89 -3.41 -10.69
CA ASN A 137 -6.46 -3.15 -10.53
C ASN A 137 -5.61 -4.39 -10.83
N MET A 138 -6.00 -5.57 -10.34
CA MET A 138 -5.28 -6.82 -10.64
C MET A 138 -5.32 -7.18 -12.11
N LEU A 139 -6.48 -7.04 -12.77
CA LEU A 139 -6.62 -7.30 -14.19
C LEU A 139 -5.72 -6.37 -15.02
N VAL A 140 -5.77 -5.07 -14.74
CA VAL A 140 -4.95 -4.08 -15.44
C VAL A 140 -3.47 -4.31 -15.16
N ALA A 141 -3.09 -4.65 -13.92
CA ALA A 141 -1.71 -5.00 -13.58
C ALA A 141 -1.22 -6.24 -14.34
N ALA A 142 -2.06 -7.29 -14.47
CA ALA A 142 -1.74 -8.48 -15.26
C ALA A 142 -1.51 -8.14 -16.72
N LEU A 143 -2.38 -7.33 -17.35
CA LEU A 143 -2.23 -6.89 -18.73
C LEU A 143 -0.95 -6.07 -18.92
N MET A 144 -0.66 -5.13 -18.02
CA MET A 144 0.56 -4.32 -18.10
C MET A 144 1.83 -5.14 -17.87
N ALA A 145 1.78 -6.16 -17.04
CA ALA A 145 2.90 -7.09 -16.88
C ALA A 145 3.19 -7.84 -18.18
N VAL A 146 2.16 -8.30 -18.90
CA VAL A 146 2.33 -8.91 -20.22
C VAL A 146 2.91 -7.90 -21.22
N VAL A 147 2.42 -6.65 -21.23
CA VAL A 147 2.95 -5.58 -22.10
C VAL A 147 4.43 -5.34 -21.81
N ILE A 148 4.85 -5.29 -20.55
CA ILE A 148 6.27 -5.16 -20.18
C ILE A 148 7.06 -6.37 -20.69
N ALA A 149 6.58 -7.60 -20.47
CA ALA A 149 7.26 -8.82 -20.88
C ALA A 149 7.50 -8.92 -22.39
N THR A 150 6.60 -8.36 -23.19
CA THR A 150 6.64 -8.38 -24.68
C THR A 150 7.23 -7.12 -25.30
N ALA A 151 7.60 -6.12 -24.49
CA ALA A 151 8.09 -4.84 -24.96
C ALA A 151 9.42 -4.95 -25.72
N GLY A 152 9.50 -4.32 -26.89
CA GLY A 152 10.72 -4.14 -27.67
C GLY A 152 11.36 -2.75 -27.52
N HIS A 153 10.66 -1.80 -26.91
CA HIS A 153 11.12 -0.43 -26.71
C HIS A 153 10.91 0.05 -25.29
N ILE A 154 11.87 0.79 -24.78
CA ILE A 154 11.86 1.30 -23.39
C ILE A 154 10.64 2.19 -23.09
N ALA A 155 10.15 2.96 -24.08
CA ALA A 155 8.98 3.82 -23.91
C ALA A 155 7.70 3.02 -23.59
N VAL A 156 7.56 1.81 -24.14
CA VAL A 156 6.45 0.90 -23.83
C VAL A 156 6.58 0.40 -22.39
N VAL A 157 7.80 0.05 -21.97
CA VAL A 157 8.09 -0.36 -20.59
C VAL A 157 7.75 0.78 -19.62
N TRP A 158 8.11 2.03 -19.91
CA TRP A 158 7.78 3.19 -19.08
C TRP A 158 6.27 3.39 -18.95
N GLY A 159 5.53 3.39 -20.08
CA GLY A 159 4.07 3.55 -20.07
C GLY A 159 3.37 2.46 -19.25
N ALA A 160 3.75 1.20 -19.47
CA ALA A 160 3.20 0.08 -18.73
C ALA A 160 3.60 0.10 -17.24
N SER A 161 4.83 0.55 -16.93
CA SER A 161 5.32 0.70 -15.55
C SER A 161 4.55 1.77 -14.76
N LEU A 162 4.13 2.86 -15.40
CA LEU A 162 3.26 3.86 -14.77
C LEU A 162 1.93 3.24 -14.33
N ILE A 163 1.31 2.49 -15.24
CA ILE A 163 -0.02 1.90 -15.02
C ILE A 163 0.07 0.74 -14.00
N ILE A 164 1.07 -0.15 -14.14
CA ILE A 164 1.23 -1.26 -13.17
C ILE A 164 1.54 -0.72 -11.76
N GLY A 165 2.33 0.36 -11.67
CA GLY A 165 2.56 1.05 -10.41
C GLY A 165 1.26 1.56 -9.79
N ALA A 166 0.42 2.28 -10.57
CA ALA A 166 -0.86 2.80 -10.11
C ALA A 166 -1.82 1.69 -9.65
N CYS A 167 -1.82 0.54 -10.33
CA CYS A 167 -2.68 -0.59 -9.99
C CYS A 167 -2.17 -1.43 -8.81
N SER A 168 -0.92 -1.26 -8.39
CA SER A 168 -0.30 -2.05 -7.31
C SER A 168 -0.66 -1.58 -5.89
N VAL A 169 -1.55 -0.59 -5.75
CA VAL A 169 -1.98 0.00 -4.47
C VAL A 169 -2.97 -0.85 -3.66
N VAL A 170 -3.32 -2.04 -4.14
CA VAL A 170 -4.28 -2.96 -3.51
C VAL A 170 -4.03 -3.20 -2.02
N PRO A 171 -2.78 -3.36 -1.52
CA PRO A 171 -2.52 -3.52 -0.09
C PRO A 171 -3.05 -2.37 0.76
N GLN A 172 -3.06 -1.16 0.23
CA GLN A 172 -3.55 0.03 0.93
C GLN A 172 -5.09 0.03 1.04
N ILE A 173 -5.79 -0.80 0.26
CA ILE A 173 -7.23 -1.05 0.41
C ILE A 173 -7.47 -2.14 1.48
N PHE A 174 -6.61 -3.15 1.58
CA PHE A 174 -6.75 -4.22 2.55
C PHE A 174 -6.51 -3.79 4.00
N ILE A 175 -5.59 -2.86 4.25
CA ILE A 175 -5.28 -2.35 5.59
C ILE A 175 -6.53 -1.74 6.27
N PRO A 176 -7.28 -0.83 5.64
CA PRO A 176 -8.55 -0.34 6.20
C PRO A 176 -9.61 -1.43 6.35
N ILE A 177 -9.70 -2.39 5.41
CA ILE A 177 -10.64 -3.52 5.53
C ILE A 177 -10.32 -4.34 6.78
N ALA A 178 -9.04 -4.72 6.98
CA ALA A 178 -8.61 -5.43 8.18
C ALA A 178 -8.93 -4.64 9.45
N GLY A 179 -8.80 -3.31 9.41
CA GLY A 179 -9.13 -2.44 10.54
C GLY A 179 -10.63 -2.31 10.84
N GLN A 180 -11.47 -2.19 9.80
CA GLN A 180 -12.91 -1.92 9.91
C GLN A 180 -13.70 -3.14 10.36
N PHE A 181 -13.36 -4.31 9.85
CA PHE A 181 -14.14 -5.53 10.05
C PHE A 181 -13.60 -6.45 11.16
N SER A 182 -12.43 -6.15 11.74
CA SER A 182 -11.91 -6.90 12.89
C SER A 182 -12.59 -6.49 14.19
N GLU A 183 -12.72 -7.45 15.10
CA GLU A 183 -13.09 -7.17 16.49
C GLU A 183 -12.12 -6.15 17.12
N PRO A 184 -12.59 -5.23 17.97
CA PRO A 184 -11.74 -4.20 18.58
C PRO A 184 -10.48 -4.76 19.26
N ALA A 185 -10.57 -5.90 19.94
CA ALA A 185 -9.45 -6.56 20.62
C ALA A 185 -8.38 -7.08 19.64
N ASN A 186 -8.76 -7.50 18.43
CA ASN A 186 -7.89 -8.12 17.44
C ASN A 186 -7.46 -7.17 16.31
N LYS A 187 -7.97 -5.94 16.28
CA LYS A 187 -7.77 -4.97 15.19
C LYS A 187 -6.30 -4.74 14.85
N SER A 188 -5.48 -4.43 15.83
CA SER A 188 -4.04 -4.18 15.63
C SER A 188 -3.28 -5.41 15.12
N ARG A 189 -3.64 -6.61 15.64
CA ARG A 189 -3.07 -7.88 15.21
C ARG A 189 -3.39 -8.17 13.74
N ASN A 190 -4.63 -7.99 13.35
CA ASN A 190 -5.11 -8.31 12.00
C ASN A 190 -4.53 -7.34 10.94
N ILE A 191 -4.44 -6.04 11.27
CA ILE A 191 -3.71 -5.07 10.46
C ILE A 191 -2.24 -5.49 10.32
N GLY A 192 -1.61 -5.94 11.42
CA GLY A 192 -0.23 -6.42 11.43
C GLY A 192 0.01 -7.62 10.52
N ILE A 193 -0.95 -8.55 10.42
CA ILE A 193 -0.86 -9.71 9.50
C ILE A 193 -0.83 -9.25 8.03
N VAL A 194 -1.71 -8.31 7.64
CA VAL A 194 -1.73 -7.77 6.27
C VAL A 194 -0.44 -7.01 5.96
N LEU A 195 0.05 -6.20 6.90
CA LEU A 195 1.33 -5.48 6.76
C LEU A 195 2.51 -6.43 6.67
N SER A 196 2.51 -7.54 7.42
CA SER A 196 3.56 -8.57 7.32
C SER A 196 3.58 -9.21 5.95
N GLY A 197 2.41 -9.51 5.37
CA GLY A 197 2.29 -10.00 4.01
C GLY A 197 2.86 -9.02 2.98
N LEU A 198 2.52 -7.74 3.11
CA LEU A 198 3.05 -6.66 2.28
C LEU A 198 4.57 -6.59 2.35
N LEU A 199 5.14 -6.54 3.56
CA LEU A 199 6.59 -6.46 3.75
C LEU A 199 7.31 -7.71 3.20
N THR A 200 6.76 -8.89 3.47
CA THR A 200 7.29 -10.15 2.92
C THR A 200 7.28 -10.12 1.39
N GLY A 201 6.21 -9.60 0.77
CA GLY A 201 6.11 -9.45 -0.67
C GLY A 201 7.18 -8.53 -1.25
N ILE A 202 7.45 -7.39 -0.60
CA ILE A 202 8.53 -6.47 -1.00
C ILE A 202 9.90 -7.16 -0.98
N LEU A 203 10.19 -7.91 0.09
CA LEU A 203 11.47 -8.59 0.24
C LEU A 203 11.61 -9.77 -0.73
N ALA A 204 10.60 -10.63 -0.76
CA ALA A 204 10.57 -11.81 -1.63
C ALA A 204 10.62 -11.43 -3.11
N SER A 205 9.99 -10.33 -3.52
CA SER A 205 9.97 -9.90 -4.91
C SER A 205 11.37 -9.64 -5.47
N ARG A 206 12.25 -9.01 -4.69
CA ARG A 206 13.64 -8.75 -5.11
C ARG A 206 14.44 -10.05 -5.25
N VAL A 207 14.28 -10.96 -4.30
CA VAL A 207 14.97 -12.26 -4.34
C VAL A 207 14.49 -13.07 -5.54
N VAL A 208 13.17 -13.25 -5.67
CA VAL A 208 12.58 -14.05 -6.75
C VAL A 208 12.93 -13.46 -8.12
N SER A 209 12.76 -12.14 -8.31
CA SER A 209 13.06 -11.50 -9.59
C SER A 209 14.56 -11.55 -9.91
N GLY A 210 15.43 -11.45 -8.91
CA GLY A 210 16.88 -11.59 -9.08
C GLY A 210 17.27 -12.97 -9.61
N TYR A 211 16.76 -14.04 -9.00
CA TYR A 211 17.02 -15.42 -9.45
C TYR A 211 16.39 -15.72 -10.81
N VAL A 212 15.13 -15.35 -11.02
CA VAL A 212 14.46 -15.52 -12.32
C VAL A 212 15.22 -14.77 -13.40
N GLY A 213 15.65 -13.53 -13.12
CA GLY A 213 16.45 -12.72 -14.03
C GLY A 213 17.76 -13.37 -14.42
N ASN A 214 18.47 -13.95 -13.45
CA ASN A 214 19.76 -14.59 -13.68
C ASN A 214 19.65 -15.89 -14.51
N TRP A 215 18.58 -16.67 -14.32
CA TRP A 215 18.42 -17.97 -14.97
C TRP A 215 17.66 -17.91 -16.29
N LEU A 216 16.63 -17.07 -16.38
CA LEU A 216 15.68 -17.05 -17.48
C LEU A 216 15.64 -15.71 -18.23
N GLY A 217 16.32 -14.69 -17.71
CA GLY A 217 16.21 -13.31 -18.20
C GLY A 217 15.04 -12.55 -17.56
N TRP A 218 14.95 -11.26 -17.89
CA TRP A 218 14.00 -10.35 -17.22
C TRP A 218 12.53 -10.51 -17.66
N ARG A 219 12.27 -10.88 -18.92
CA ARG A 219 10.92 -11.01 -19.48
C ARG A 219 10.05 -12.06 -18.80
N PRO A 220 10.54 -13.30 -18.52
CA PRO A 220 9.77 -14.33 -17.84
C PRO A 220 9.27 -13.90 -16.47
N MET A 221 9.99 -13.02 -15.74
CA MET A 221 9.52 -12.52 -14.45
C MET A 221 8.19 -11.76 -14.58
N PHE A 222 8.02 -10.97 -15.62
CA PHE A 222 6.78 -10.22 -15.83
C PHE A 222 5.63 -11.13 -16.32
N PHE A 223 5.91 -12.22 -17.04
CA PHE A 223 4.88 -13.24 -17.33
C PHE A 223 4.44 -13.96 -16.04
N ILE A 224 5.38 -14.30 -15.16
CA ILE A 224 5.08 -14.88 -13.84
C ILE A 224 4.22 -13.89 -13.03
N ALA A 225 4.57 -12.60 -13.02
CA ALA A 225 3.79 -11.56 -12.35
C ALA A 225 2.35 -11.48 -12.89
N ALA A 226 2.16 -11.57 -14.21
CA ALA A 226 0.84 -11.57 -14.83
C ALA A 226 -0.01 -12.76 -14.37
N VAL A 227 0.57 -13.97 -14.37
CA VAL A 227 -0.12 -15.18 -13.90
C VAL A 227 -0.48 -15.05 -12.42
N LEU A 228 0.45 -14.55 -11.58
CA LEU A 228 0.18 -14.32 -10.16
C LEU A 228 -0.99 -13.33 -9.94
N MET A 229 -1.08 -12.26 -10.74
CA MET A 229 -2.21 -11.32 -10.66
C MET A 229 -3.54 -11.98 -11.02
N VAL A 230 -3.58 -12.85 -12.04
CA VAL A 230 -4.78 -13.62 -12.41
C VAL A 230 -5.17 -14.59 -11.30
N VAL A 231 -4.21 -15.30 -10.71
CA VAL A 231 -4.45 -16.20 -9.56
C VAL A 231 -4.99 -15.41 -8.36
N CYS A 232 -4.37 -14.29 -8.02
CA CYS A 232 -4.83 -13.40 -6.94
C CYS A 232 -6.24 -12.88 -7.19
N MET A 233 -6.59 -12.57 -8.44
CA MET A 233 -7.94 -12.17 -8.83
C MET A 233 -8.93 -13.30 -8.59
N GLY A 234 -8.60 -14.54 -8.97
CA GLY A 234 -9.41 -15.73 -8.70
C GLY A 234 -9.65 -15.97 -7.21
N VAL A 235 -8.58 -15.88 -6.39
CA VAL A 235 -8.67 -15.99 -4.93
C VAL A 235 -9.54 -14.86 -4.35
N THR A 236 -9.39 -13.64 -4.84
CA THR A 236 -10.22 -12.50 -4.40
C THR A 236 -11.70 -12.74 -4.68
N LEU A 237 -12.04 -13.31 -5.83
CA LEU A 237 -13.42 -13.68 -6.18
C LEU A 237 -14.01 -14.71 -5.22
N MET A 238 -13.22 -15.69 -4.79
CA MET A 238 -13.66 -16.77 -3.92
C MET A 238 -13.78 -16.35 -2.45
N VAL A 239 -12.86 -15.49 -1.99
CA VAL A 239 -12.64 -15.27 -0.55
C VAL A 239 -13.18 -13.91 -0.09
N LEU A 240 -13.10 -12.87 -0.92
CA LEU A 240 -13.46 -11.52 -0.50
C LEU A 240 -14.92 -11.21 -0.87
N PRO A 241 -15.82 -11.05 0.13
CA PRO A 241 -17.21 -10.67 -0.13
C PRO A 241 -17.30 -9.21 -0.62
N ASP A 242 -18.44 -8.89 -1.24
CA ASP A 242 -18.71 -7.48 -1.57
C ASP A 242 -19.03 -6.68 -0.31
N MET A 243 -18.51 -5.47 -0.24
CA MET A 243 -18.61 -4.62 0.95
C MET A 243 -19.45 -3.40 0.65
N LYS A 244 -20.24 -2.96 1.63
CA LYS A 244 -21.04 -1.74 1.54
C LYS A 244 -20.13 -0.51 1.35
N ARG A 245 -20.66 0.49 0.65
CA ARG A 245 -20.01 1.79 0.44
C ARG A 245 -19.98 2.56 1.75
N ASN A 246 -18.90 3.29 2.02
CA ASN A 246 -18.73 4.04 3.26
C ASN A 246 -19.05 5.54 3.11
N PHE A 247 -19.26 6.03 1.89
CA PHE A 247 -19.45 7.44 1.62
C PHE A 247 -20.52 7.67 0.54
N GLU A 248 -21.45 8.57 0.80
CA GLU A 248 -22.53 8.99 -0.11
C GLU A 248 -22.25 10.37 -0.71
N GLY A 249 -21.07 10.60 -1.26
CA GLY A 249 -20.67 11.89 -1.83
C GLY A 249 -20.17 11.77 -3.27
N ARG A 250 -19.85 12.92 -3.88
CA ARG A 250 -19.21 12.97 -5.20
C ARG A 250 -17.69 12.87 -5.05
N TYR A 251 -17.02 12.20 -5.98
CA TYR A 251 -15.56 12.06 -5.99
C TYR A 251 -14.82 13.42 -5.92
N ALA A 252 -15.35 14.44 -6.61
CA ALA A 252 -14.80 15.79 -6.56
C ALA A 252 -14.81 16.40 -5.13
N ALA A 253 -15.83 16.11 -4.33
CA ALA A 253 -15.89 16.58 -2.94
C ALA A 253 -14.81 15.90 -2.07
N LEU A 254 -14.55 14.62 -2.33
CA LEU A 254 -13.48 13.88 -1.67
C LEU A 254 -12.10 14.43 -2.02
N MET A 255 -11.83 14.69 -3.31
CA MET A 255 -10.58 15.32 -3.76
C MET A 255 -10.40 16.73 -3.20
N LYS A 256 -11.47 17.54 -3.15
CA LYS A 256 -11.46 18.86 -2.52
C LYS A 256 -11.08 18.76 -1.03
N SER A 257 -11.58 17.74 -0.33
CA SER A 257 -11.24 17.53 1.08
C SER A 257 -9.76 17.17 1.29
N LEU A 258 -9.16 16.37 0.41
CA LEU A 258 -7.73 16.09 0.44
C LEU A 258 -6.91 17.37 0.25
N TRP A 259 -7.29 18.20 -0.72
CA TRP A 259 -6.63 19.49 -0.97
C TRP A 259 -6.74 20.43 0.23
N GLN A 260 -7.90 20.49 0.88
CA GLN A 260 -8.11 21.28 2.10
C GLN A 260 -7.20 20.82 3.25
N ILE A 261 -6.98 19.51 3.40
CA ILE A 261 -6.07 18.97 4.40
C ILE A 261 -4.63 19.39 4.09
N VAL A 262 -4.21 19.30 2.82
CA VAL A 262 -2.87 19.75 2.40
C VAL A 262 -2.65 21.23 2.73
N CYS A 263 -3.61 22.08 2.45
CA CYS A 263 -3.49 23.53 2.70
C CYS A 263 -3.60 23.86 4.20
N GLY A 264 -4.53 23.23 4.93
CA GLY A 264 -4.87 23.58 6.32
C GLY A 264 -3.94 23.01 7.40
N HIS A 265 -3.21 21.92 7.10
CA HIS A 265 -2.43 21.18 8.11
C HIS A 265 -0.93 21.16 7.85
N PRO A 266 -0.17 22.21 8.25
CA PRO A 266 1.26 22.32 7.99
C PRO A 266 2.07 21.20 8.65
N ARG A 267 1.61 20.63 9.79
CA ARG A 267 2.26 19.50 10.44
C ARG A 267 2.21 18.23 9.61
N ILE A 268 1.10 17.97 8.92
CA ILE A 268 0.97 16.81 8.01
C ILE A 268 1.95 16.97 6.85
N ARG A 269 2.05 18.16 6.25
CA ARG A 269 3.03 18.44 5.17
C ARG A 269 4.46 18.21 5.63
N LEU A 270 4.81 18.70 6.82
CA LEU A 270 6.16 18.56 7.37
C LEU A 270 6.52 17.09 7.63
N ASN A 271 5.64 16.36 8.30
CA ASN A 271 5.87 14.95 8.61
C ASN A 271 5.95 14.10 7.33
N ALA A 272 5.07 14.37 6.36
CA ALA A 272 5.09 13.68 5.07
C ALA A 272 6.37 14.02 4.25
N ALA A 273 6.80 15.27 4.25
CA ALA A 273 8.04 15.68 3.58
C ALA A 273 9.28 15.03 4.19
N ARG A 274 9.41 15.01 5.53
CA ARG A 274 10.52 14.31 6.21
C ARG A 274 10.63 12.86 5.77
N ALA A 275 9.50 12.14 5.84
CA ALA A 275 9.46 10.74 5.46
C ALA A 275 9.69 10.56 3.94
N GLY A 276 9.20 11.47 3.11
CA GLY A 276 9.42 11.46 1.66
C GLY A 276 10.90 11.60 1.30
N PHE A 277 11.61 12.56 1.88
CA PHE A 277 13.05 12.70 1.68
C PHE A 277 13.82 11.49 2.22
N ALA A 278 13.43 10.94 3.37
CA ALA A 278 14.04 9.72 3.90
C ALA A 278 13.86 8.53 2.97
N PHE A 279 12.67 8.38 2.38
CA PHE A 279 12.40 7.32 1.41
C PHE A 279 13.15 7.52 0.10
N GLY A 280 13.28 8.77 -0.35
CA GLY A 280 14.12 9.11 -1.50
C GLY A 280 15.59 8.74 -1.28
N SER A 281 16.13 9.01 -0.09
CA SER A 281 17.47 8.57 0.32
C SER A 281 17.60 7.05 0.25
N MET A 282 16.64 6.29 0.80
CA MET A 282 16.68 4.83 0.75
C MET A 282 16.53 4.29 -0.67
N LEU A 283 15.62 4.83 -1.48
CA LEU A 283 15.42 4.34 -2.85
C LEU A 283 16.61 4.67 -3.78
N ALA A 284 17.37 5.72 -3.49
CA ALA A 284 18.59 6.03 -4.23
C ALA A 284 19.60 4.88 -4.19
N ILE A 285 19.79 4.22 -3.02
CA ILE A 285 20.71 3.07 -2.92
C ILE A 285 20.17 1.86 -3.70
N TRP A 286 18.88 1.58 -3.58
CA TRP A 286 18.26 0.42 -4.24
C TRP A 286 18.19 0.55 -5.76
N SER A 287 17.98 1.74 -6.29
CA SER A 287 17.84 1.97 -7.73
C SER A 287 19.16 1.82 -8.51
N CYS A 288 20.29 2.14 -7.89
CA CYS A 288 21.60 2.06 -8.53
C CYS A 288 22.42 0.81 -8.10
N MET A 289 21.90 0.02 -7.14
CA MET A 289 22.59 -1.17 -6.63
C MET A 289 22.88 -2.21 -7.73
N ALA A 290 21.93 -2.42 -8.66
CA ALA A 290 22.11 -3.37 -9.75
C ALA A 290 23.26 -2.96 -10.67
N PHE A 291 23.37 -1.68 -10.99
CA PHE A 291 24.47 -1.15 -11.83
C PHE A 291 25.81 -1.20 -11.11
N HIS A 292 25.82 -0.88 -9.80
CA HIS A 292 27.05 -0.91 -9.01
C HIS A 292 27.61 -2.33 -8.85
N LEU A 293 26.75 -3.31 -8.58
CA LEU A 293 27.18 -4.71 -8.44
C LEU A 293 27.53 -5.38 -9.77
N ALA A 294 27.03 -4.87 -10.90
CA ALA A 294 27.42 -5.38 -12.23
C ALA A 294 28.86 -4.98 -12.61
N GLN A 295 29.42 -3.94 -11.97
CA GLN A 295 30.79 -3.46 -12.26
C GLN A 295 31.84 -4.15 -11.37
N PRO A 296 33.14 -4.10 -11.77
CA PRO A 296 34.23 -4.52 -10.90
C PRO A 296 34.24 -3.73 -9.58
N PRO A 297 34.60 -4.35 -8.45
CA PRO A 297 35.18 -5.69 -8.30
C PRO A 297 34.14 -6.82 -8.21
N PHE A 298 32.82 -6.53 -8.23
CA PHE A 298 31.80 -7.52 -7.94
C PHE A 298 31.46 -8.40 -9.14
N CYS A 299 31.27 -7.80 -10.33
CA CYS A 299 30.83 -8.49 -11.56
C CYS A 299 29.65 -9.45 -11.30
N ALA A 300 28.69 -9.00 -10.50
CA ALA A 300 27.63 -9.84 -9.94
C ALA A 300 26.36 -9.80 -10.79
N GLY A 301 25.68 -10.94 -10.92
CA GLY A 301 24.40 -11.05 -11.58
C GLY A 301 23.24 -10.52 -10.73
N SER A 302 22.03 -10.50 -11.33
CA SER A 302 20.80 -10.02 -10.69
C SER A 302 20.42 -10.83 -9.44
N ASP A 303 20.84 -12.09 -9.33
CA ASP A 303 20.65 -12.95 -8.16
C ASP A 303 21.29 -12.35 -6.89
N LYS A 304 22.51 -11.84 -6.99
CA LYS A 304 23.22 -11.20 -5.87
C LYS A 304 22.55 -9.91 -5.44
N VAL A 305 22.09 -9.10 -6.41
CA VAL A 305 21.29 -7.90 -6.13
C VAL A 305 19.99 -8.27 -5.42
N GLY A 306 19.32 -9.30 -5.90
CA GLY A 306 18.09 -9.81 -5.28
C GLY A 306 18.30 -10.30 -3.84
N MET A 307 19.39 -11.02 -3.57
CA MET A 307 19.75 -11.51 -2.23
C MET A 307 19.95 -10.37 -1.22
N LEU A 308 20.48 -9.22 -1.64
CA LEU A 308 20.55 -8.03 -0.77
C LEU A 308 19.15 -7.59 -0.28
N GLY A 309 18.08 -7.93 -1.03
CA GLY A 309 16.72 -7.72 -0.58
C GLY A 309 16.40 -8.32 0.78
N LEU A 310 17.07 -9.42 1.17
CA LEU A 310 16.92 -10.05 2.49
C LEU A 310 17.38 -9.14 3.63
N CYS A 311 18.27 -8.18 3.37
CA CYS A 311 18.69 -7.20 4.37
C CYS A 311 17.51 -6.36 4.88
N GLY A 312 16.46 -6.17 4.06
CA GLY A 312 15.23 -5.48 4.46
C GLY A 312 14.46 -6.18 5.58
N VAL A 313 14.75 -7.46 5.88
CA VAL A 313 14.21 -8.16 7.07
C VAL A 313 14.60 -7.41 8.35
N ALA A 314 15.82 -6.88 8.41
CA ALA A 314 16.28 -6.07 9.55
C ALA A 314 15.41 -4.81 9.72
N GLY A 315 15.08 -4.13 8.61
CA GLY A 315 14.13 -3.00 8.61
C GLY A 315 12.74 -3.40 9.11
N ALA A 316 12.21 -4.54 8.67
CA ALA A 316 10.91 -5.05 9.11
C ALA A 316 10.88 -5.40 10.61
N ILE A 317 11.94 -6.00 11.14
CA ILE A 317 12.10 -6.26 12.58
C ILE A 317 12.18 -4.95 13.36
N ALA A 318 12.98 -3.99 12.87
CA ALA A 318 13.08 -2.65 13.46
C ALA A 318 11.72 -1.96 13.48
N ALA A 319 10.95 -2.01 12.38
CA ALA A 319 9.61 -1.43 12.28
C ALA A 319 8.67 -1.92 13.39
N SER A 320 8.67 -3.23 13.65
CA SER A 320 7.81 -3.83 14.70
C SER A 320 8.15 -3.34 16.10
N ARG A 321 9.43 -3.06 16.38
CA ARG A 321 9.92 -2.54 17.64
C ARG A 321 9.70 -1.04 17.78
N ILE A 322 10.02 -0.27 16.73
CA ILE A 322 9.84 1.18 16.67
C ILE A 322 8.38 1.55 16.93
N GLY A 323 7.43 0.87 16.28
CA GLY A 323 6.00 1.12 16.47
C GLY A 323 5.53 1.10 17.92
N LYS A 324 6.13 0.23 18.76
CA LYS A 324 5.81 0.14 20.21
C LYS A 324 6.35 1.32 21.01
N TYR A 325 7.48 1.89 20.60
CA TYR A 325 8.20 2.91 21.36
C TYR A 325 7.95 4.34 20.87
N VAL A 326 7.36 4.54 19.68
CA VAL A 326 7.07 5.88 19.14
C VAL A 326 6.26 6.73 20.12
N HIS A 327 5.24 6.15 20.75
CA HIS A 327 4.39 6.86 21.74
C HIS A 327 5.19 7.31 22.98
N ARG A 328 6.22 6.54 23.39
CA ARG A 328 7.03 6.84 24.59
C ARG A 328 8.09 7.91 24.33
N PHE A 329 8.77 7.86 23.19
CA PHE A 329 9.93 8.73 22.90
C PHE A 329 9.60 9.91 21.97
N GLY A 330 8.46 9.86 21.30
CA GLY A 330 7.94 10.91 20.44
C GLY A 330 8.56 10.95 19.04
N VAL A 331 7.84 11.57 18.11
CA VAL A 331 8.18 11.63 16.68
C VAL A 331 9.53 12.30 16.42
N HIS A 332 9.82 13.38 17.16
CA HIS A 332 11.04 14.18 16.96
C HIS A 332 12.32 13.35 17.19
N ARG A 333 12.40 12.59 18.29
CA ARG A 333 13.57 11.76 18.62
C ARG A 333 13.78 10.64 17.59
N PHE A 334 12.69 9.99 17.16
CA PHE A 334 12.78 8.94 16.13
C PHE A 334 13.18 9.52 14.77
N SER A 335 12.68 10.71 14.41
CA SER A 335 13.08 11.38 13.16
C SER A 335 14.54 11.81 13.19
N LEU A 336 15.03 12.29 14.33
CA LEU A 336 16.44 12.65 14.51
C LEU A 336 17.34 11.40 14.38
N CYS A 337 17.02 10.34 15.11
CA CYS A 337 17.76 9.08 15.07
C CYS A 337 17.77 8.50 13.64
N GLY A 338 16.61 8.47 12.97
CA GLY A 338 16.48 7.97 11.60
C GLY A 338 17.31 8.76 10.61
N GLY A 339 17.32 10.10 10.70
CA GLY A 339 18.14 10.96 9.85
C GLY A 339 19.64 10.75 10.05
N CYS A 340 20.09 10.64 11.31
CA CYS A 340 21.49 10.34 11.64
C CYS A 340 21.90 8.94 11.11
N LEU A 341 21.05 7.93 11.28
CA LEU A 341 21.30 6.59 10.74
C LEU A 341 21.42 6.60 9.22
N GLN A 342 20.58 7.35 8.50
CA GLN A 342 20.68 7.43 7.05
C GLN A 342 21.97 8.08 6.59
N ILE A 343 22.43 9.17 7.24
CA ILE A 343 23.72 9.79 6.92
C ILE A 343 24.86 8.80 7.19
N LEU A 344 24.83 8.09 8.33
CA LEU A 344 25.82 7.06 8.65
C LEU A 344 25.82 5.94 7.60
N ALA A 345 24.64 5.48 7.15
CA ALA A 345 24.53 4.47 6.12
C ALA A 345 25.23 4.88 4.80
N TRP A 346 25.06 6.13 4.40
CA TRP A 346 25.70 6.64 3.19
C TRP A 346 27.21 6.84 3.34
N MET A 347 27.70 7.21 4.52
CA MET A 347 29.13 7.20 4.81
C MET A 347 29.72 5.79 4.70
N VAL A 348 29.04 4.79 5.26
CA VAL A 348 29.45 3.38 5.13
C VAL A 348 29.41 2.92 3.67
N ALA A 349 28.35 3.27 2.92
CA ALA A 349 28.20 2.95 1.50
C ALA A 349 29.30 3.57 0.62
N TYR A 350 29.80 4.74 0.99
CA TYR A 350 30.89 5.41 0.29
C TYR A 350 32.27 4.82 0.63
N VAL A 351 32.56 4.67 1.92
CA VAL A 351 33.88 4.18 2.39
C VAL A 351 34.11 2.71 2.04
N PHE A 352 33.09 1.89 2.19
CA PHE A 352 33.15 0.44 1.94
C PHE A 352 32.46 0.03 0.64
N ARG A 353 32.48 0.90 -0.37
CA ARG A 353 31.79 0.72 -1.66
C ARG A 353 32.18 -0.55 -2.41
N ASP A 354 33.40 -1.03 -2.22
CA ASP A 354 33.98 -2.19 -2.91
C ASP A 354 33.88 -3.49 -2.08
N SER A 355 33.06 -3.47 -0.99
CA SER A 355 32.87 -4.60 -0.08
C SER A 355 31.40 -4.98 0.04
N TYR A 356 31.08 -6.27 -0.16
CA TYR A 356 29.74 -6.79 0.10
C TYR A 356 29.27 -6.53 1.54
N VAL A 357 30.16 -6.72 2.52
CA VAL A 357 29.83 -6.48 3.95
C VAL A 357 29.50 -5.00 4.19
N GLY A 358 30.26 -4.10 3.54
CA GLY A 358 30.01 -2.67 3.60
C GLY A 358 28.64 -2.30 3.00
N LEU A 359 28.31 -2.80 1.81
CA LEU A 359 27.05 -2.56 1.15
C LEU A 359 25.86 -3.16 1.93
N ILE A 360 25.98 -4.38 2.45
CA ILE A 360 24.98 -5.01 3.32
C ILE A 360 24.73 -4.15 4.56
N SER A 361 25.80 -3.71 5.23
CA SER A 361 25.72 -2.87 6.42
C SER A 361 25.01 -1.53 6.11
N ALA A 362 25.39 -0.89 5.00
CA ALA A 362 24.76 0.36 4.56
C ALA A 362 23.25 0.18 4.29
N VAL A 363 22.86 -0.89 3.59
CA VAL A 363 21.45 -1.21 3.31
C VAL A 363 20.67 -1.43 4.61
N VAL A 364 21.20 -2.22 5.54
CA VAL A 364 20.54 -2.47 6.83
C VAL A 364 20.36 -1.17 7.62
N ILE A 365 21.40 -0.33 7.69
CA ILE A 365 21.35 0.92 8.45
C ILE A 365 20.37 1.91 7.81
N VAL A 366 20.37 2.05 6.47
CA VAL A 366 19.44 2.96 5.77
C VAL A 366 18.00 2.50 5.91
N ASP A 367 17.74 1.20 5.85
CA ASP A 367 16.39 0.64 6.02
C ASP A 367 15.86 0.89 7.44
N VAL A 368 16.67 0.64 8.48
CA VAL A 368 16.30 0.93 9.88
C VAL A 368 16.04 2.43 10.07
N GLY A 369 16.91 3.29 9.53
CA GLY A 369 16.75 4.74 9.57
C GLY A 369 15.45 5.20 8.90
N THR A 370 15.13 4.62 7.74
CA THR A 370 13.89 4.90 7.01
C THR A 370 12.66 4.48 7.81
N GLN A 371 12.67 3.31 8.46
CA GLN A 371 11.56 2.85 9.30
C GLN A 371 11.33 3.77 10.51
N CYS A 372 12.41 4.29 11.12
CA CYS A 372 12.29 5.29 12.20
C CYS A 372 11.52 6.53 11.73
N LEU A 373 11.86 7.05 10.55
CA LEU A 373 11.21 8.23 9.97
C LEU A 373 9.80 7.94 9.48
N GLN A 374 9.60 6.83 8.75
CA GLN A 374 8.31 6.48 8.18
C GLN A 374 7.25 6.28 9.28
N LEU A 375 7.47 5.34 10.20
CA LEU A 375 6.46 4.95 11.18
C LEU A 375 6.13 6.09 12.16
N SER A 376 7.14 6.83 12.62
CA SER A 376 6.91 7.94 13.55
C SER A 376 6.11 9.07 12.91
N ASN A 377 6.48 9.49 11.69
CA ASN A 377 5.81 10.58 10.99
C ASN A 377 4.43 10.16 10.44
N GLN A 378 4.27 8.91 9.99
CA GLN A 378 2.96 8.36 9.57
C GLN A 378 1.98 8.33 10.74
N SER A 379 2.39 7.83 11.91
CA SER A 379 1.57 7.83 13.11
C SER A 379 1.16 9.24 13.53
N ALA A 380 2.08 10.21 13.43
CA ALA A 380 1.78 11.61 13.72
C ALA A 380 0.75 12.22 12.76
N CYS A 381 0.83 11.92 11.46
CA CYS A 381 -0.16 12.38 10.48
C CYS A 381 -1.55 11.80 10.75
N ILE A 382 -1.64 10.52 11.12
CA ILE A 382 -2.90 9.85 11.45
C ILE A 382 -3.52 10.43 12.74
N GLN A 383 -2.69 10.72 13.74
CA GLN A 383 -3.13 11.29 15.02
C GLN A 383 -3.54 12.76 14.93
N GLU A 384 -2.98 13.53 13.99
CA GLU A 384 -3.34 14.93 13.75
C GLU A 384 -4.80 15.07 13.29
N LEU A 385 -5.32 14.09 12.55
CA LEU A 385 -6.69 14.07 12.04
C LEU A 385 -7.39 12.72 12.27
N PRO A 386 -7.80 12.40 13.51
CA PRO A 386 -8.43 11.11 13.82
C PRO A 386 -9.71 10.85 13.01
N GLN A 387 -10.50 11.89 12.78
CA GLN A 387 -11.77 11.84 12.03
C GLN A 387 -11.56 11.65 10.50
N ALA A 388 -10.36 11.95 9.99
CA ALA A 388 -9.98 11.82 8.60
C ALA A 388 -8.67 11.03 8.41
N SER A 389 -8.44 10.06 9.29
CA SER A 389 -7.18 9.29 9.38
C SER A 389 -6.78 8.63 8.05
N ASN A 390 -7.75 8.07 7.30
CA ASN A 390 -7.49 7.48 5.99
C ASN A 390 -7.00 8.53 4.99
N ARG A 391 -7.59 9.73 4.97
CA ARG A 391 -7.19 10.83 4.09
C ARG A 391 -5.81 11.38 4.47
N ALA A 392 -5.53 11.53 5.76
CA ALA A 392 -4.20 11.92 6.25
C ALA A 392 -3.14 10.89 5.85
N ASN A 393 -3.44 9.59 5.99
CA ASN A 393 -2.56 8.51 5.56
C ASN A 393 -2.34 8.48 4.04
N THR A 394 -3.39 8.71 3.24
CA THR A 394 -3.28 8.81 1.77
C THR A 394 -2.30 9.92 1.39
N LEU A 395 -2.44 11.12 1.97
CA LEU A 395 -1.54 12.25 1.70
C LEU A 395 -0.11 11.96 2.13
N PHE A 396 0.06 11.37 3.32
CA PHE A 396 1.37 10.96 3.81
C PHE A 396 2.04 9.99 2.83
N MET A 397 1.38 8.91 2.47
CA MET A 397 1.93 7.88 1.59
C MET A 397 2.16 8.40 0.17
N THR A 398 1.28 9.24 -0.37
CA THR A 398 1.49 9.88 -1.68
C THR A 398 2.77 10.73 -1.67
N THR A 399 2.95 11.58 -0.67
CA THR A 399 4.17 12.41 -0.52
C THR A 399 5.41 11.56 -0.32
N TYR A 400 5.29 10.47 0.45
CA TYR A 400 6.34 9.50 0.69
C TYR A 400 6.85 8.88 -0.63
N PHE A 401 5.95 8.41 -1.50
CA PHE A 401 6.32 7.83 -2.79
C PHE A 401 6.80 8.87 -3.82
N ILE A 402 6.29 10.11 -3.77
CA ILE A 402 6.84 11.22 -4.57
C ILE A 402 8.30 11.47 -4.16
N GLY A 403 8.59 11.53 -2.86
CA GLY A 403 9.96 11.65 -2.36
C GLY A 403 10.86 10.51 -2.82
N GLY A 404 10.35 9.28 -2.77
CA GLY A 404 11.03 8.10 -3.30
C GLY A 404 11.36 8.22 -4.78
N SER A 405 10.39 8.66 -5.60
CA SER A 405 10.58 8.88 -7.04
C SER A 405 11.65 9.92 -7.33
N LEU A 406 11.63 11.04 -6.59
CA LEU A 406 12.63 12.10 -6.73
C LEU A 406 14.04 11.61 -6.36
N GLY A 407 14.18 10.84 -5.27
CA GLY A 407 15.46 10.26 -4.87
C GLY A 407 16.02 9.30 -5.92
N THR A 408 15.17 8.40 -6.43
CA THR A 408 15.52 7.46 -7.51
C THR A 408 15.93 8.19 -8.78
N PHE A 409 15.17 9.22 -9.18
CA PHE A 409 15.47 10.03 -10.38
C PHE A 409 16.82 10.75 -10.25
N CYS A 410 17.04 11.46 -9.13
CA CYS A 410 18.30 12.13 -8.87
C CYS A 410 19.49 11.15 -8.82
N ALA A 411 19.31 9.96 -8.23
CA ALA A 411 20.33 8.92 -8.18
C ALA A 411 20.69 8.40 -9.57
N GLY A 412 19.70 8.20 -10.46
CA GLY A 412 19.98 7.76 -11.84
C GLY A 412 20.79 8.78 -12.63
N ILE A 413 20.46 10.07 -12.53
CA ILE A 413 21.25 11.14 -13.16
C ILE A 413 22.66 11.23 -12.54
N ALA A 414 22.76 11.09 -11.22
CA ALA A 414 24.05 11.14 -10.53
C ALA A 414 24.94 9.94 -10.92
N TRP A 415 24.35 8.78 -11.12
CA TRP A 415 25.05 7.59 -11.57
C TRP A 415 25.75 7.82 -12.91
N GLU A 416 25.08 8.37 -13.91
CA GLU A 416 25.67 8.67 -15.23
C GLU A 416 26.80 9.70 -15.17
N ARG A 417 26.77 10.62 -14.18
CA ARG A 417 27.78 11.68 -14.05
C ARG A 417 29.00 11.32 -13.23
N GLY A 418 28.86 10.46 -12.25
CA GLY A 418 29.95 10.18 -11.30
C GLY A 418 29.81 8.84 -10.59
N ALA A 419 29.08 7.89 -11.19
CA ALA A 419 28.89 6.52 -10.69
C ALA A 419 28.48 6.49 -9.20
N TRP A 420 28.90 5.46 -8.45
CA TRP A 420 28.50 5.26 -7.06
C TRP A 420 28.79 6.43 -6.10
N PRO A 421 29.96 7.14 -6.18
CA PRO A 421 30.23 8.30 -5.33
C PRO A 421 29.18 9.42 -5.48
N ALA A 422 28.71 9.68 -6.70
CA ALA A 422 27.70 10.70 -6.94
C ALA A 422 26.32 10.28 -6.41
N VAL A 423 25.97 8.99 -6.50
CA VAL A 423 24.77 8.45 -5.87
C VAL A 423 24.82 8.60 -4.35
N CYS A 424 25.96 8.32 -3.73
CA CYS A 424 26.16 8.52 -2.29
C CYS A 424 25.92 9.99 -1.88
N LEU A 425 26.39 10.94 -2.69
CA LEU A 425 26.14 12.37 -2.43
C LEU A 425 24.63 12.70 -2.47
N VAL A 426 23.90 12.21 -3.47
CA VAL A 426 22.43 12.37 -3.56
C VAL A 426 21.77 11.81 -2.32
N GLY A 427 22.12 10.58 -1.91
CA GLY A 427 21.57 9.96 -0.72
C GLY A 427 21.81 10.75 0.56
N VAL A 428 23.03 11.28 0.74
CA VAL A 428 23.38 12.19 1.86
C VAL A 428 22.55 13.47 1.82
N VAL A 429 22.40 14.09 0.65
CA VAL A 429 21.60 15.32 0.51
C VAL A 429 20.16 15.09 0.91
N PHE A 430 19.52 14.01 0.44
CA PHE A 430 18.15 13.67 0.82
C PHE A 430 18.02 13.38 2.34
N ALA A 431 18.96 12.65 2.91
CA ALA A 431 19.00 12.38 4.35
C ALA A 431 19.21 13.69 5.16
N ALA A 432 20.11 14.56 4.71
CA ALA A 432 20.38 15.85 5.35
C ALA A 432 19.17 16.79 5.30
N VAL A 433 18.42 16.83 4.19
CA VAL A 433 17.17 17.61 4.10
C VAL A 433 16.13 17.08 5.09
N SER A 434 15.94 15.75 5.18
CA SER A 434 15.05 15.14 6.16
C SER A 434 15.43 15.48 7.60
N LEU A 435 16.74 15.45 7.91
CA LEU A 435 17.30 15.81 9.21
C LEU A 435 17.13 17.31 9.50
N ALA A 436 17.43 18.19 8.55
CA ALA A 436 17.28 19.63 8.68
C ALA A 436 15.82 20.02 8.97
N LEU A 437 14.85 19.43 8.26
CA LEU A 437 13.42 19.63 8.54
C LEU A 437 13.06 19.18 9.98
N THR A 438 13.72 18.16 10.50
CA THR A 438 13.52 17.70 11.87
C THR A 438 14.10 18.66 12.90
N LEU A 439 15.30 19.18 12.66
CA LEU A 439 15.96 20.15 13.54
C LEU A 439 15.22 21.49 13.60
N ILE A 440 14.79 22.02 12.43
CA ILE A 440 14.01 23.26 12.35
C ILE A 440 12.69 23.13 13.12
N ASP A 441 11.97 22.00 13.02
CA ASP A 441 10.77 21.78 13.81
C ASP A 441 11.06 21.71 15.31
N GLY A 442 12.16 21.06 15.70
CA GLY A 442 12.57 21.00 17.10
C GLY A 442 12.91 22.37 17.68
N TRP A 443 13.54 23.24 16.89
CA TRP A 443 13.85 24.61 17.29
C TRP A 443 12.57 25.44 17.44
N ARG A 444 11.64 25.38 16.46
CA ARG A 444 10.34 26.10 16.51
C ARG A 444 9.43 25.67 17.66
N ARG A 445 9.60 24.47 18.22
CA ARG A 445 8.83 24.01 19.40
C ARG A 445 9.41 24.51 20.72
N ARG A 446 10.65 24.96 20.72
CA ARG A 446 11.34 25.50 21.91
C ARG A 446 11.29 27.02 22.00
N ALA A 447 11.18 27.69 20.85
CA ALA A 447 10.91 29.11 20.75
C ALA A 447 9.39 29.38 20.86
#